data_520506f5653b94eb49eef6897a6d0c86
#
_entry.id   520506f5653b94eb49eef6897a6d0c86
#
_cell.length_a   1.000
_cell.length_b   1.000
_cell.length_c   1.000
_cell.angle_alpha   90.00
_cell.angle_beta   90.00
_cell.angle_gamma   90.00
#
_symmetry.space_group_name_H-M   'P 1'
#
loop_
_entity.id
_entity.type
_entity.pdbx_description
1 polymer ?
#
loop_
_entity_poly.entity_id
_entity_poly.type
_entity_poly.pdbx_seq_one_letter_code
_entity_poly.pdbx_strand_id
1 'polypeptide(L)'
;MNPASNASKTITLGEVLSLAIDPVSVEPTSSYPMAGVYSFGRGLFSREPLSGARTTYKVLHVLHADDFVLSQLKAWEGALARVSAEFDGWHLSPQFPTFRVDPDKLDIGYLEWYCKLPEVWEKLRGAARGMGARRDSVSPERFLRLDISLPPLSEQRRIVSRIEALAAKITEATAIQKEITKEMDAVCRALITTPADGELSPTALSDLLVMREADVKVEATKSYHFAGVYCFGRGVFAGQRKDGSEFAYRSLTRIHKDNFIYPKLMAWEGALGIVPENCDGLYVSPEFPVFEVRHDRVLPEVLDTYFRMPAVWPDLAGISTGTNVRRRRLHPKAFLQYKFPLPSMKAQHQLCLVKRSIEQAKLDQRESAVELTALMPSILSKAFRGEL
;
A
#
# COMPACT_ATOMS: atom_id res chain seq x y z
N MET A 1 -12.18 -50.18 13.06
CA MET A 1 -12.71 -49.16 12.13
C MET A 1 -11.70 -49.00 11.01
N ASN A 2 -12.10 -49.27 9.79
CA ASN A 2 -11.27 -49.40 8.60
C ASN A 2 -10.69 -48.03 8.18
N PRO A 3 -9.38 -47.84 7.96
CA PRO A 3 -8.82 -46.60 7.46
C PRO A 3 -8.86 -46.53 5.91
N ALA A 4 -9.97 -46.96 5.33
CA ALA A 4 -10.13 -47.01 3.90
C ALA A 4 -11.25 -46.03 3.51
N SER A 5 -10.92 -44.81 3.14
CA SER A 5 -11.51 -43.94 2.11
C SER A 5 -11.16 -42.44 2.23
N ASN A 6 -9.97 -42.10 2.66
CA ASN A 6 -9.51 -40.69 2.59
C ASN A 6 -8.71 -40.39 1.30
N ALA A 7 -8.83 -41.25 0.29
CA ALA A 7 -8.14 -41.03 -0.98
C ALA A 7 -8.85 -39.92 -1.77
N SER A 8 -8.19 -38.79 -1.96
CA SER A 8 -8.63 -37.75 -2.89
C SER A 8 -8.74 -38.34 -4.29
N LYS A 9 -9.84 -38.04 -4.97
CA LYS A 9 -10.05 -38.41 -6.38
C LYS A 9 -9.72 -37.22 -7.25
N THR A 10 -8.93 -37.43 -8.27
CA THR A 10 -8.72 -36.38 -9.29
C THR A 10 -9.90 -36.45 -10.26
N ILE A 11 -10.57 -35.30 -10.42
CA ILE A 11 -11.72 -35.12 -11.34
C ILE A 11 -11.54 -33.78 -12.08
N THR A 12 -12.29 -33.60 -13.16
CA THR A 12 -12.38 -32.30 -13.81
C THR A 12 -13.39 -31.40 -13.09
N LEU A 13 -13.19 -30.08 -13.10
CA LEU A 13 -14.15 -29.12 -12.53
C LEU A 13 -15.54 -29.26 -13.18
N GLY A 14 -15.63 -29.65 -14.44
CA GLY A 14 -16.90 -29.85 -15.14
C GLY A 14 -17.73 -31.00 -14.62
N GLU A 15 -17.19 -31.92 -13.78
CA GLU A 15 -17.95 -32.99 -13.11
C GLU A 15 -18.70 -32.47 -11.87
N VAL A 16 -18.35 -31.27 -11.38
CA VAL A 16 -18.89 -30.70 -10.14
C VAL A 16 -19.32 -29.24 -10.28
N LEU A 17 -19.11 -28.62 -11.46
CA LEU A 17 -19.57 -27.27 -11.80
C LEU A 17 -20.42 -27.29 -13.06
N SER A 18 -21.45 -26.47 -13.09
CA SER A 18 -22.27 -26.20 -14.28
C SER A 18 -22.26 -24.72 -14.59
N LEU A 19 -22.26 -24.36 -15.86
CA LEU A 19 -22.40 -22.96 -16.29
C LEU A 19 -23.80 -22.45 -15.85
N ALA A 20 -23.84 -21.35 -15.14
CA ALA A 20 -25.05 -20.76 -14.55
C ALA A 20 -25.11 -19.26 -14.88
N ILE A 21 -25.49 -18.94 -16.13
CA ILE A 21 -25.60 -17.55 -16.60
C ILE A 21 -27.05 -17.12 -16.47
N ASP A 22 -27.30 -16.01 -15.77
CA ASP A 22 -28.59 -15.36 -15.66
C ASP A 22 -28.54 -14.02 -16.41
N PRO A 23 -28.94 -13.97 -17.72
CA PRO A 23 -28.84 -12.79 -18.53
C PRO A 23 -30.03 -11.84 -18.30
N VAL A 24 -29.76 -10.54 -18.11
CA VAL A 24 -30.75 -9.47 -18.06
C VAL A 24 -30.54 -8.47 -19.21
N SER A 25 -31.60 -8.12 -19.92
CA SER A 25 -31.57 -7.09 -20.96
C SER A 25 -31.35 -5.72 -20.35
N VAL A 26 -30.49 -4.92 -20.98
CA VAL A 26 -30.20 -3.56 -20.52
C VAL A 26 -31.26 -2.58 -21.01
N GLU A 27 -31.98 -2.00 -20.05
CA GLU A 27 -33.00 -0.96 -20.29
C GLU A 27 -32.35 0.43 -20.17
N PRO A 28 -32.53 1.35 -21.16
CA PRO A 28 -31.90 2.67 -21.13
C PRO A 28 -32.23 3.52 -19.90
N THR A 29 -33.40 3.29 -19.32
CA THR A 29 -33.89 4.04 -18.14
C THR A 29 -33.42 3.50 -16.80
N SER A 30 -32.76 2.32 -16.80
CA SER A 30 -32.36 1.61 -15.58
C SER A 30 -30.91 1.89 -15.21
N SER A 31 -30.60 1.69 -13.94
CA SER A 31 -29.24 1.74 -13.38
C SER A 31 -28.91 0.39 -12.74
N TYR A 32 -27.73 -0.13 -13.03
CA TYR A 32 -27.32 -1.46 -12.64
C TYR A 32 -26.15 -1.38 -11.66
N PRO A 33 -26.25 -1.91 -10.42
CA PRO A 33 -25.09 -2.06 -9.53
C PRO A 33 -24.10 -3.04 -10.18
N MET A 34 -22.87 -2.57 -10.39
CA MET A 34 -21.85 -3.32 -11.10
C MET A 34 -20.78 -3.85 -10.15
N ALA A 35 -20.46 -5.13 -10.28
CA ALA A 35 -19.30 -5.73 -9.63
C ALA A 35 -18.08 -5.73 -10.57
N GLY A 36 -16.91 -5.99 -9.98
CA GLY A 36 -15.69 -6.35 -10.67
C GLY A 36 -15.01 -7.50 -9.95
N VAL A 37 -14.09 -8.18 -10.62
CA VAL A 37 -13.30 -9.27 -10.05
C VAL A 37 -11.84 -8.84 -9.97
N TYR A 38 -11.27 -8.82 -8.76
CA TYR A 38 -9.85 -8.56 -8.58
C TYR A 38 -8.99 -9.73 -9.05
N SER A 39 -7.84 -9.44 -9.63
CA SER A 39 -6.79 -10.45 -9.85
C SER A 39 -6.16 -10.90 -8.52
N PHE A 40 -5.41 -11.99 -8.56
CA PHE A 40 -4.67 -12.57 -7.42
C PHE A 40 -5.58 -13.09 -6.29
N GLY A 41 -6.75 -13.65 -6.62
CA GLY A 41 -7.66 -14.29 -5.68
C GLY A 41 -8.25 -13.35 -4.62
N ARG A 42 -8.31 -12.05 -4.89
CA ARG A 42 -8.77 -11.02 -3.93
C ARG A 42 -10.29 -10.83 -3.86
N GLY A 43 -11.07 -11.62 -4.62
CA GLY A 43 -12.52 -11.58 -4.57
C GLY A 43 -13.17 -10.53 -5.46
N LEU A 44 -14.42 -10.18 -5.14
CA LEU A 44 -15.22 -9.18 -5.83
C LEU A 44 -15.02 -7.78 -5.23
N PHE A 45 -15.39 -6.76 -6.01
CA PHE A 45 -15.45 -5.37 -5.55
C PHE A 45 -16.58 -4.61 -6.25
N SER A 46 -17.10 -3.60 -5.57
CA SER A 46 -18.09 -2.69 -6.11
C SER A 46 -17.49 -1.73 -7.12
N ARG A 47 -18.23 -1.47 -8.20
CA ARG A 47 -17.93 -0.44 -9.19
C ARG A 47 -19.06 0.60 -9.22
N GLU A 48 -18.78 1.73 -9.83
CA GLU A 48 -19.82 2.72 -10.09
C GLU A 48 -21.00 2.07 -10.84
N PRO A 49 -22.25 2.38 -10.45
CA PRO A 49 -23.43 1.87 -11.13
C PRO A 49 -23.43 2.24 -12.61
N LEU A 50 -23.81 1.30 -13.45
CA LEU A 50 -23.87 1.47 -14.90
C LEU A 50 -25.26 1.97 -15.30
N SER A 51 -25.33 3.18 -15.88
CA SER A 51 -26.55 3.68 -16.51
C SER A 51 -26.78 2.97 -17.85
N GLY A 52 -27.97 2.41 -18.04
CA GLY A 52 -28.34 1.76 -19.30
C GLY A 52 -28.27 2.69 -20.52
N ALA A 53 -28.52 3.99 -20.35
CA ALA A 53 -28.38 4.99 -21.41
C ALA A 53 -26.93 5.26 -21.83
N ARG A 54 -25.94 4.89 -21.00
CA ARG A 54 -24.50 5.19 -21.22
C ARG A 54 -23.66 3.95 -21.56
N THR A 55 -24.30 2.82 -21.81
CA THR A 55 -23.57 1.58 -22.12
C THR A 55 -23.89 1.06 -23.50
N THR A 56 -22.93 0.35 -24.09
CA THR A 56 -23.12 -0.41 -25.34
C THR A 56 -23.49 -1.87 -25.08
N TYR A 57 -23.47 -2.32 -23.83
CA TYR A 57 -23.92 -3.67 -23.47
C TYR A 57 -25.43 -3.78 -23.69
N LYS A 58 -25.84 -4.83 -24.39
CA LYS A 58 -27.27 -5.17 -24.57
C LYS A 58 -27.76 -6.09 -23.46
N VAL A 59 -26.84 -6.84 -22.84
CA VAL A 59 -27.13 -7.84 -21.83
C VAL A 59 -26.07 -7.72 -20.74
N LEU A 60 -26.49 -7.87 -19.49
CA LEU A 60 -25.63 -8.08 -18.31
C LEU A 60 -25.97 -9.42 -17.68
N HIS A 61 -25.08 -9.97 -16.87
CA HIS A 61 -25.30 -11.19 -16.09
C HIS A 61 -25.56 -10.82 -14.63
N VAL A 62 -26.65 -11.35 -14.06
CA VAL A 62 -26.98 -11.23 -12.64
C VAL A 62 -26.11 -12.20 -11.85
N LEU A 63 -25.56 -11.73 -10.75
CA LEU A 63 -24.82 -12.55 -9.79
C LEU A 63 -25.77 -13.15 -8.75
N HIS A 64 -25.57 -14.40 -8.42
CA HIS A 64 -26.24 -15.07 -7.32
C HIS A 64 -25.24 -15.50 -6.26
N ALA A 65 -25.60 -15.33 -4.99
CA ALA A 65 -24.76 -15.76 -3.87
C ALA A 65 -24.39 -17.25 -4.03
N ASP A 66 -23.14 -17.57 -3.69
CA ASP A 66 -22.54 -18.91 -3.81
C ASP A 66 -22.34 -19.42 -5.25
N ASP A 67 -22.63 -18.65 -6.28
CA ASP A 67 -22.08 -18.93 -7.61
C ASP A 67 -20.57 -18.60 -7.65
N PHE A 68 -19.84 -19.21 -8.56
CA PHE A 68 -18.42 -18.96 -8.78
C PHE A 68 -18.22 -18.20 -10.09
N VAL A 69 -17.50 -17.09 -10.06
CA VAL A 69 -17.30 -16.21 -11.23
C VAL A 69 -15.87 -16.24 -11.72
N LEU A 70 -15.72 -16.21 -13.04
CA LEU A 70 -14.44 -16.17 -13.74
C LEU A 70 -14.34 -14.93 -14.63
N SER A 71 -13.25 -14.21 -14.58
CA SER A 71 -12.92 -13.21 -15.61
C SER A 71 -12.25 -13.89 -16.80
N GLN A 72 -12.91 -13.93 -17.96
CA GLN A 72 -12.29 -14.51 -19.17
C GLN A 72 -10.95 -13.87 -19.52
N LEU A 73 -10.79 -12.57 -19.27
CA LEU A 73 -9.58 -11.84 -19.63
C LEU A 73 -8.44 -11.97 -18.62
N LYS A 74 -8.77 -12.28 -17.35
CA LYS A 74 -7.82 -12.17 -16.22
C LYS A 74 -7.82 -13.39 -15.29
N ALA A 75 -8.51 -14.47 -15.62
CA ALA A 75 -8.53 -15.67 -14.80
C ALA A 75 -7.12 -16.27 -14.62
N TRP A 76 -6.28 -16.18 -15.65
CA TRP A 76 -4.88 -16.59 -15.59
C TRP A 76 -3.99 -15.71 -14.69
N GLU A 77 -4.50 -14.57 -14.24
CA GLU A 77 -3.93 -13.73 -13.16
C GLU A 77 -4.67 -13.96 -11.82
N GLY A 78 -5.53 -14.97 -11.72
CA GLY A 78 -6.29 -15.24 -10.52
C GLY A 78 -7.53 -14.36 -10.32
N ALA A 79 -8.10 -13.80 -11.39
CA ALA A 79 -9.39 -13.11 -11.32
C ALA A 79 -10.55 -14.12 -11.36
N LEU A 80 -10.69 -14.85 -10.24
CA LEU A 80 -11.69 -15.86 -9.95
C LEU A 80 -12.21 -15.59 -8.53
N ALA A 81 -13.52 -15.75 -8.31
CA ALA A 81 -14.11 -15.46 -7.01
C ALA A 81 -15.43 -16.23 -6.77
N ARG A 82 -15.70 -16.58 -5.51
CA ARG A 82 -17.04 -16.88 -5.03
C ARG A 82 -17.85 -15.59 -4.96
N VAL A 83 -19.11 -15.64 -5.32
CA VAL A 83 -20.05 -14.53 -5.12
C VAL A 83 -20.48 -14.53 -3.65
N SER A 84 -20.04 -13.52 -2.89
CA SER A 84 -20.50 -13.33 -1.51
C SER A 84 -21.91 -12.76 -1.47
N ALA A 85 -22.63 -12.94 -0.37
CA ALA A 85 -24.01 -12.53 -0.20
C ALA A 85 -24.24 -11.01 -0.44
N GLU A 86 -23.22 -10.17 -0.21
CA GLU A 86 -23.30 -8.72 -0.47
C GLU A 86 -23.42 -8.38 -1.95
N PHE A 87 -22.98 -9.27 -2.86
CA PHE A 87 -23.06 -9.10 -4.32
C PHE A 87 -24.25 -9.85 -4.95
N ASP A 88 -25.13 -10.44 -4.17
CA ASP A 88 -26.34 -11.06 -4.69
C ASP A 88 -27.22 -10.02 -5.40
N GLY A 89 -27.67 -10.33 -6.61
CA GLY A 89 -28.43 -9.39 -7.47
C GLY A 89 -27.59 -8.30 -8.15
N TRP A 90 -26.26 -8.25 -7.96
CA TRP A 90 -25.39 -7.35 -8.70
C TRP A 90 -25.11 -7.88 -10.11
N HIS A 91 -24.46 -7.06 -10.93
CA HIS A 91 -24.29 -7.35 -12.36
C HIS A 91 -22.85 -7.37 -12.79
N LEU A 92 -22.56 -8.22 -13.76
CA LEU A 92 -21.31 -8.26 -14.50
C LEU A 92 -21.56 -8.24 -16.01
N SER A 93 -20.55 -7.86 -16.79
CA SER A 93 -20.63 -7.98 -18.25
C SER A 93 -20.53 -9.44 -18.70
N PRO A 94 -20.91 -9.78 -19.97
CA PRO A 94 -20.85 -11.15 -20.47
C PRO A 94 -19.44 -11.78 -20.51
N GLN A 95 -18.38 -11.00 -20.25
CA GLN A 95 -17.02 -11.51 -20.12
C GLN A 95 -16.73 -12.20 -18.78
N PHE A 96 -17.73 -12.28 -17.91
CA PHE A 96 -17.66 -12.91 -16.60
C PHE A 96 -18.71 -14.03 -16.50
N PRO A 97 -18.42 -15.23 -17.03
CA PRO A 97 -19.30 -16.38 -16.82
C PRO A 97 -19.33 -16.78 -15.35
N THR A 98 -20.50 -17.22 -14.91
CA THR A 98 -20.76 -17.74 -13.57
C THR A 98 -21.00 -19.24 -13.64
N PHE A 99 -20.64 -19.93 -12.57
CA PHE A 99 -20.76 -21.38 -12.44
C PHE A 99 -21.44 -21.71 -11.13
N ARG A 100 -22.35 -22.67 -11.17
CA ARG A 100 -22.99 -23.24 -9.98
C ARG A 100 -22.26 -24.50 -9.57
N VAL A 101 -22.01 -24.61 -8.27
CA VAL A 101 -21.36 -25.76 -7.66
C VAL A 101 -22.42 -26.84 -7.39
N ASP A 102 -22.07 -28.09 -7.61
CA ASP A 102 -22.83 -29.24 -7.09
C ASP A 102 -22.53 -29.39 -5.58
N PRO A 103 -23.45 -28.98 -4.68
CA PRO A 103 -23.19 -28.92 -3.25
C PRO A 103 -23.05 -30.27 -2.56
N ASP A 104 -23.45 -31.36 -3.23
CA ASP A 104 -23.32 -32.73 -2.73
C ASP A 104 -21.92 -33.30 -2.98
N LYS A 105 -21.12 -32.64 -3.82
CA LYS A 105 -19.78 -33.09 -4.21
C LYS A 105 -18.68 -32.11 -3.87
N LEU A 106 -18.94 -30.82 -4.01
CA LEU A 106 -17.91 -29.74 -3.85
C LEU A 106 -18.38 -28.68 -2.88
N ASP A 107 -17.55 -28.39 -1.89
CA ASP A 107 -17.71 -27.23 -1.02
C ASP A 107 -17.22 -25.98 -1.76
N ILE A 108 -18.04 -24.92 -1.83
CA ILE A 108 -17.70 -23.69 -2.54
C ILE A 108 -16.48 -22.98 -1.94
N GLY A 109 -16.28 -23.03 -0.62
CA GLY A 109 -15.10 -22.50 0.05
C GLY A 109 -13.84 -23.26 -0.34
N TYR A 110 -13.95 -24.60 -0.53
CA TYR A 110 -12.84 -25.41 -1.01
C TYR A 110 -12.41 -24.99 -2.42
N LEU A 111 -13.38 -24.79 -3.33
CA LEU A 111 -13.11 -24.26 -4.66
C LEU A 111 -12.49 -22.87 -4.61
N GLU A 112 -13.02 -21.98 -3.77
CA GLU A 112 -12.50 -20.63 -3.61
C GLU A 112 -11.03 -20.62 -3.19
N TRP A 113 -10.68 -21.41 -2.16
CA TRP A 113 -9.29 -21.51 -1.71
C TRP A 113 -8.38 -22.22 -2.71
N TYR A 114 -8.87 -23.25 -3.40
CA TYR A 114 -8.13 -23.91 -4.48
C TYR A 114 -7.79 -22.92 -5.60
N CYS A 115 -8.74 -22.10 -6.01
CA CYS A 115 -8.54 -21.10 -7.06
C CYS A 115 -7.64 -19.92 -6.65
N LYS A 116 -7.25 -19.81 -5.38
CA LYS A 116 -6.22 -18.84 -4.91
C LYS A 116 -4.79 -19.36 -5.05
N LEU A 117 -4.60 -20.62 -5.46
CA LEU A 117 -3.27 -21.18 -5.72
C LEU A 117 -2.67 -20.65 -7.03
N PRO A 118 -1.42 -20.12 -7.03
CA PRO A 118 -0.73 -19.69 -8.25
C PRO A 118 -0.62 -20.78 -9.31
N GLU A 119 -0.47 -22.04 -8.90
CA GLU A 119 -0.38 -23.19 -9.81
C GLU A 119 -1.67 -23.37 -10.63
N VAL A 120 -2.82 -23.01 -10.07
CA VAL A 120 -4.12 -23.03 -10.81
C VAL A 120 -4.12 -21.93 -11.87
N TRP A 121 -3.57 -20.77 -11.57
CA TRP A 121 -3.47 -19.67 -12.54
C TRP A 121 -2.54 -20.02 -13.69
N GLU A 122 -1.41 -20.67 -13.41
CA GLU A 122 -0.48 -21.15 -14.44
C GLU A 122 -1.14 -22.17 -15.37
N LYS A 123 -1.95 -23.09 -14.85
CA LYS A 123 -2.73 -24.03 -15.65
C LYS A 123 -3.74 -23.30 -16.58
N LEU A 124 -4.31 -22.18 -16.10
CA LEU A 124 -5.22 -21.34 -16.89
C LEU A 124 -4.48 -20.48 -17.93
N ARG A 125 -3.23 -20.08 -17.68
CA ARG A 125 -2.42 -19.31 -18.64
C ARG A 125 -2.19 -20.08 -19.94
N GLY A 126 -2.09 -21.41 -19.90
CA GLY A 126 -2.00 -22.35 -21.03
C GLY A 126 -1.08 -21.95 -22.16
N ALA A 127 -0.81 -22.86 -23.05
CA ALA A 127 0.12 -22.71 -24.18
C ALA A 127 -0.29 -21.66 -25.23
N ALA A 128 -0.51 -20.43 -24.86
CA ALA A 128 -0.52 -19.32 -25.79
C ALA A 128 0.92 -19.02 -26.23
N ARG A 129 1.51 -19.91 -27.01
CA ARG A 129 2.72 -19.68 -27.80
C ARG A 129 2.30 -19.03 -29.09
N GLY A 130 2.30 -17.71 -29.16
CA GLY A 130 2.16 -16.99 -30.42
C GLY A 130 1.55 -15.62 -30.28
N MET A 131 2.39 -14.59 -30.48
CA MET A 131 2.07 -13.20 -30.80
C MET A 131 0.95 -12.51 -29.98
N GLY A 132 1.33 -11.89 -28.88
CA GLY A 132 0.60 -10.85 -28.18
C GLY A 132 -0.09 -11.26 -26.90
N ALA A 133 0.63 -11.25 -25.79
CA ALA A 133 0.16 -11.54 -24.41
C ALA A 133 -1.08 -10.75 -23.93
N ARG A 134 -1.68 -9.93 -24.74
CA ARG A 134 -2.88 -9.12 -24.48
C ARG A 134 -4.20 -9.75 -24.90
N ARG A 135 -4.22 -10.96 -25.48
CA ARG A 135 -5.44 -11.58 -26.04
C ARG A 135 -5.76 -12.98 -25.53
N ASP A 136 -5.08 -13.47 -24.50
CA ASP A 136 -5.39 -14.77 -23.91
C ASP A 136 -6.64 -14.67 -23.07
N SER A 137 -7.77 -15.16 -23.59
CA SER A 137 -8.99 -15.32 -22.83
C SER A 137 -9.12 -16.78 -22.36
N VAL A 138 -9.57 -16.95 -21.14
CA VAL A 138 -9.92 -18.26 -20.59
C VAL A 138 -11.40 -18.51 -20.84
N SER A 139 -11.71 -19.48 -21.72
CA SER A 139 -13.11 -19.84 -21.95
C SER A 139 -13.70 -20.65 -20.77
N PRO A 140 -15.04 -20.65 -20.60
CA PRO A 140 -15.71 -21.49 -19.61
C PRO A 140 -15.32 -22.97 -19.71
N GLU A 141 -15.23 -23.50 -20.93
CA GLU A 141 -14.89 -24.91 -21.18
C GLU A 141 -13.45 -25.22 -20.76
N ARG A 142 -12.54 -24.26 -20.90
CA ARG A 142 -11.15 -24.43 -20.45
C ARG A 142 -11.07 -24.47 -18.94
N PHE A 143 -11.83 -23.62 -18.25
CA PHE A 143 -11.92 -23.66 -16.79
C PHE A 143 -12.51 -24.99 -16.30
N LEU A 144 -13.58 -25.46 -16.90
CA LEU A 144 -14.23 -26.72 -16.57
C LEU A 144 -13.35 -27.97 -16.81
N ARG A 145 -12.32 -27.86 -17.67
CA ARG A 145 -11.35 -28.95 -17.89
C ARG A 145 -10.21 -29.00 -16.89
N LEU A 146 -10.13 -28.07 -15.96
CA LEU A 146 -9.09 -28.13 -14.92
C LEU A 146 -9.31 -29.34 -14.03
N ASP A 147 -8.22 -30.05 -13.78
CA ASP A 147 -8.20 -31.13 -12.80
C ASP A 147 -8.09 -30.57 -11.38
N ILE A 148 -8.92 -31.10 -10.49
CA ILE A 148 -8.90 -30.82 -9.06
C ILE A 148 -8.79 -32.15 -8.29
N SER A 149 -7.93 -32.14 -7.26
CA SER A 149 -7.91 -33.22 -6.27
C SER A 149 -9.03 -33.03 -5.26
N LEU A 150 -10.04 -33.89 -5.28
CA LEU A 150 -11.26 -33.73 -4.50
C LEU A 150 -11.35 -34.79 -3.43
N PRO A 151 -11.11 -34.48 -2.16
CA PRO A 151 -11.36 -35.35 -1.04
C PRO A 151 -12.88 -35.45 -0.73
N PRO A 152 -13.34 -36.35 0.13
CA PRO A 152 -14.72 -36.39 0.60
C PRO A 152 -15.18 -35.03 1.15
N LEU A 153 -16.47 -34.70 1.00
CA LEU A 153 -17.02 -33.38 1.35
C LEU A 153 -16.75 -32.97 2.82
N SER A 154 -16.77 -33.92 3.75
CA SER A 154 -16.41 -33.70 5.15
C SER A 154 -14.97 -33.24 5.32
N GLU A 155 -14.05 -33.78 4.52
CA GLU A 155 -12.65 -33.41 4.54
C GLU A 155 -12.42 -32.06 3.86
N GLN A 156 -13.13 -31.76 2.77
CA GLN A 156 -13.11 -30.40 2.17
C GLN A 156 -13.50 -29.34 3.20
N ARG A 157 -14.60 -29.52 3.91
CA ARG A 157 -15.07 -28.63 4.97
C ARG A 157 -14.06 -28.50 6.12
N ARG A 158 -13.41 -29.61 6.51
CA ARG A 158 -12.34 -29.56 7.53
C ARG A 158 -11.17 -28.71 7.07
N ILE A 159 -10.74 -28.90 5.82
CA ILE A 159 -9.64 -28.10 5.22
C ILE A 159 -10.02 -26.63 5.16
N VAL A 160 -11.21 -26.29 4.67
CA VAL A 160 -11.72 -24.91 4.59
C VAL A 160 -11.73 -24.26 5.98
N SER A 161 -12.35 -24.91 6.96
CA SER A 161 -12.40 -24.41 8.34
C SER A 161 -11.00 -24.16 8.92
N ARG A 162 -10.03 -25.03 8.62
CA ARG A 162 -8.64 -24.87 9.07
C ARG A 162 -7.95 -23.68 8.40
N ILE A 163 -8.13 -23.52 7.08
CA ILE A 163 -7.57 -22.40 6.31
C ILE A 163 -8.17 -21.09 6.82
N GLU A 164 -9.49 -21.02 6.98
CA GLU A 164 -10.20 -19.81 7.45
C GLU A 164 -9.75 -19.40 8.85
N ALA A 165 -9.61 -20.35 9.76
CA ALA A 165 -9.11 -20.09 11.11
C ALA A 165 -7.67 -19.51 11.10
N LEU A 166 -6.81 -20.02 10.22
CA LEU A 166 -5.45 -19.50 10.05
C LEU A 166 -5.43 -18.13 9.35
N ALA A 167 -6.26 -17.94 8.33
CA ALA A 167 -6.41 -16.66 7.63
C ALA A 167 -6.91 -15.56 8.59
N ALA A 168 -7.86 -15.86 9.45
CA ALA A 168 -8.35 -14.95 10.47
C ALA A 168 -7.22 -14.51 11.43
N LYS A 169 -6.39 -15.44 11.89
CA LYS A 169 -5.23 -15.13 12.76
C LYS A 169 -4.18 -14.25 12.07
N ILE A 170 -3.92 -14.49 10.78
CA ILE A 170 -2.99 -13.67 9.99
C ILE A 170 -3.55 -12.24 9.85
N THR A 171 -4.84 -12.12 9.57
CA THR A 171 -5.52 -10.82 9.47
C THR A 171 -5.47 -10.06 10.80
N GLU A 172 -5.77 -10.72 11.92
CA GLU A 172 -5.67 -10.16 13.26
C GLU A 172 -4.25 -9.69 13.59
N ALA A 173 -3.23 -10.53 13.35
CA ALA A 173 -1.83 -10.20 13.58
C ALA A 173 -1.40 -8.97 12.75
N THR A 174 -1.83 -8.90 11.49
CA THR A 174 -1.54 -7.76 10.61
C THR A 174 -2.20 -6.47 11.11
N ALA A 175 -3.43 -6.56 11.60
CA ALA A 175 -4.15 -5.41 12.18
C ALA A 175 -3.48 -4.91 13.46
N ILE A 176 -3.05 -5.81 14.34
CA ILE A 176 -2.31 -5.49 15.57
C ILE A 176 -0.99 -4.80 15.24
N GLN A 177 -0.20 -5.31 14.28
CA GLN A 177 1.05 -4.67 13.85
C GLN A 177 0.83 -3.23 13.36
N LYS A 178 -0.23 -3.01 12.60
CA LYS A 178 -0.59 -1.67 12.11
C LYS A 178 -0.95 -0.71 13.27
N GLU A 179 -1.70 -1.20 14.25
CA GLU A 179 -2.08 -0.37 15.41
C GLU A 179 -0.87 -0.06 16.29
N ILE A 180 0.01 -1.04 16.57
CA ILE A 180 1.26 -0.82 17.30
C ILE A 180 2.10 0.28 16.62
N THR A 181 2.24 0.24 15.28
CA THR A 181 3.00 1.26 14.55
C THR A 181 2.40 2.66 14.75
N LYS A 182 1.08 2.77 14.74
CA LYS A 182 0.36 4.03 14.95
C LYS A 182 0.53 4.55 16.37
N GLU A 183 0.49 3.67 17.38
CA GLU A 183 0.74 4.02 18.77
C GLU A 183 2.18 4.47 19.01
N MET A 184 3.17 3.79 18.40
CA MET A 184 4.57 4.21 18.44
C MET A 184 4.76 5.64 17.93
N ASP A 185 4.11 5.99 16.82
CA ASP A 185 4.15 7.35 16.29
C ASP A 185 3.44 8.35 17.20
N ALA A 186 2.38 7.94 17.90
CA ALA A 186 1.68 8.77 18.88
C ALA A 186 2.54 9.05 20.10
N VAL A 187 3.29 8.06 20.61
CA VAL A 187 4.23 8.23 21.71
C VAL A 187 5.31 9.27 21.37
N CYS A 188 5.93 9.19 20.19
CA CYS A 188 6.91 10.18 19.75
C CYS A 188 6.31 11.60 19.71
N ARG A 189 5.06 11.74 19.22
CA ARG A 189 4.37 13.04 19.22
C ARG A 189 4.12 13.56 20.64
N ALA A 190 3.61 12.70 21.53
CA ALA A 190 3.31 13.09 22.91
C ALA A 190 4.55 13.59 23.66
N LEU A 191 5.71 12.96 23.45
CA LEU A 191 6.96 13.37 24.08
C LEU A 191 7.42 14.79 23.66
N ILE A 192 6.99 15.27 22.50
CA ILE A 192 7.28 16.67 22.06
C ILE A 192 6.19 17.62 22.53
N THR A 193 4.92 17.24 22.42
CA THR A 193 3.80 18.15 22.69
C THR A 193 3.41 18.22 24.16
N THR A 194 3.74 17.19 24.93
CA THR A 194 3.41 17.07 26.37
C THR A 194 4.55 16.35 27.09
N PRO A 195 5.74 16.97 27.19
CA PRO A 195 6.88 16.34 27.87
C PRO A 195 6.57 16.09 29.35
N ALA A 196 7.20 15.06 29.91
CA ALA A 196 6.92 14.61 31.29
C ALA A 196 7.26 15.65 32.35
N ASP A 197 8.19 16.56 32.07
CA ASP A 197 8.54 17.71 32.93
C ASP A 197 7.60 18.92 32.74
N GLY A 198 6.68 18.86 31.77
CA GLY A 198 5.69 19.89 31.47
C GLY A 198 6.27 21.19 30.89
N GLU A 199 7.57 21.27 30.64
CA GLU A 199 8.25 22.47 30.20
C GLU A 199 8.34 22.55 28.67
N LEU A 200 7.60 23.50 28.08
CA LEU A 200 7.71 23.89 26.68
C LEU A 200 7.97 25.40 26.59
N SER A 201 9.08 25.79 25.97
CA SER A 201 9.42 27.19 25.74
C SER A 201 9.19 27.57 24.29
N PRO A 202 8.22 28.45 23.96
CA PRO A 202 8.05 28.96 22.61
C PRO A 202 9.29 29.71 22.12
N THR A 203 10.17 29.04 21.40
CA THR A 203 11.47 29.55 20.96
C THR A 203 11.45 29.83 19.47
N ALA A 204 11.97 30.96 19.02
CA ALA A 204 12.07 31.25 17.59
C ALA A 204 13.07 30.28 16.94
N LEU A 205 12.77 29.80 15.74
CA LEU A 205 13.69 28.93 15.01
C LEU A 205 15.02 29.61 14.70
N SER A 206 15.06 30.94 14.62
CA SER A 206 16.31 31.72 14.51
C SER A 206 17.32 31.53 15.65
N ASP A 207 16.82 31.11 16.84
CA ASP A 207 17.65 30.80 17.99
C ASP A 207 18.18 29.36 17.98
N LEU A 208 17.62 28.51 17.12
CA LEU A 208 17.90 27.08 17.01
C LEU A 208 18.60 26.69 15.70
N LEU A 209 18.44 27.51 14.65
CA LEU A 209 18.88 27.21 13.30
C LEU A 209 19.72 28.38 12.74
N VAL A 210 20.80 28.05 12.05
CA VAL A 210 21.65 29.03 11.32
C VAL A 210 21.54 28.72 9.83
N MET A 211 21.06 29.72 9.05
CA MET A 211 20.91 29.52 7.61
C MET A 211 22.30 29.49 6.95
N ARG A 212 22.51 28.52 6.06
CA ARG A 212 23.71 28.40 5.23
C ARG A 212 23.52 29.11 3.89
N GLU A 213 24.58 29.65 3.35
CA GLU A 213 24.62 30.17 1.99
C GLU A 213 25.06 29.05 1.01
N ALA A 214 24.83 29.29 -0.28
CA ALA A 214 25.30 28.40 -1.33
C ALA A 214 26.85 28.45 -1.39
N ASP A 215 27.46 27.28 -1.25
CA ASP A 215 28.92 27.11 -1.09
C ASP A 215 29.59 26.43 -2.29
N VAL A 216 28.81 25.97 -3.30
CA VAL A 216 29.34 25.29 -4.47
C VAL A 216 28.98 26.04 -5.75
N LYS A 217 30.01 26.49 -6.50
CA LYS A 217 29.84 27.05 -7.84
C LYS A 217 29.66 25.90 -8.84
N VAL A 218 28.65 26.02 -9.69
CA VAL A 218 28.35 24.98 -10.69
C VAL A 218 29.34 25.05 -11.87
N GLU A 219 29.88 23.91 -12.24
CA GLU A 219 30.72 23.70 -13.41
C GLU A 219 29.97 22.77 -14.38
N ALA A 220 29.85 23.17 -15.66
CA ALA A 220 29.05 22.47 -16.66
C ALA A 220 29.46 20.98 -16.87
N THR A 221 30.74 20.68 -16.66
CA THR A 221 31.34 19.36 -16.89
C THR A 221 31.30 18.44 -15.66
N LYS A 222 30.87 18.96 -14.49
CA LYS A 222 30.75 18.15 -13.27
C LYS A 222 29.34 17.61 -13.08
N SER A 223 29.29 16.41 -12.52
CA SER A 223 28.03 15.76 -12.15
C SER A 223 27.71 16.00 -10.67
N TYR A 224 26.44 16.32 -10.39
CA TYR A 224 25.94 16.66 -9.06
C TYR A 224 24.82 15.68 -8.68
N HIS A 225 24.95 15.05 -7.51
CA HIS A 225 23.92 14.17 -6.99
C HIS A 225 22.97 14.97 -6.10
N PHE A 226 21.75 15.21 -6.55
CA PHE A 226 20.79 16.03 -5.84
C PHE A 226 20.09 15.27 -4.73
N ALA A 227 19.73 15.97 -3.66
CA ALA A 227 18.76 15.52 -2.68
C ALA A 227 17.39 16.17 -2.92
N GLY A 228 16.35 15.54 -2.45
CA GLY A 228 14.98 16.03 -2.41
C GLY A 228 14.33 15.81 -1.05
N VAL A 229 13.16 16.40 -0.84
CA VAL A 229 12.34 16.19 0.35
C VAL A 229 10.94 15.78 -0.09
N TYR A 230 10.48 14.63 0.39
CA TYR A 230 9.13 14.18 0.14
C TYR A 230 8.10 14.99 0.94
N CYS A 231 6.95 15.29 0.35
CA CYS A 231 5.79 15.80 1.07
C CYS A 231 5.25 14.82 2.10
N PHE A 232 4.38 15.31 2.95
CA PHE A 232 3.66 14.50 3.97
C PHE A 232 4.59 13.85 5.00
N GLY A 233 5.62 14.58 5.43
CA GLY A 233 6.51 14.17 6.50
C GLY A 233 7.38 12.94 6.22
N ARG A 234 7.57 12.58 4.93
CA ARG A 234 8.34 11.38 4.55
C ARG A 234 9.86 11.59 4.56
N GLY A 235 10.33 12.83 4.72
CA GLY A 235 11.74 13.17 4.94
C GLY A 235 12.57 13.34 3.67
N VAL A 236 13.89 13.43 3.86
CA VAL A 236 14.90 13.69 2.83
C VAL A 236 15.28 12.38 2.12
N PHE A 237 15.55 12.47 0.82
CA PHE A 237 15.97 11.32 0.00
C PHE A 237 17.04 11.70 -1.01
N ALA A 238 17.83 10.71 -1.44
CA ALA A 238 18.77 10.86 -2.54
C ALA A 238 18.02 10.83 -3.88
N GLY A 239 18.15 11.92 -4.64
CA GLY A 239 17.48 12.10 -5.92
C GLY A 239 18.37 11.68 -7.11
N GLN A 240 18.20 12.37 -8.23
CA GLN A 240 18.91 12.06 -9.47
C GLN A 240 20.30 12.73 -9.51
N ARG A 241 21.22 12.14 -10.26
CA ARG A 241 22.45 12.79 -10.70
C ARG A 241 22.18 13.57 -11.98
N LYS A 242 22.75 14.79 -12.07
CA LYS A 242 22.65 15.66 -13.24
C LYS A 242 23.99 16.33 -13.49
N ASP A 243 24.35 16.50 -14.73
CA ASP A 243 25.52 17.27 -15.10
C ASP A 243 25.20 18.77 -15.01
N GLY A 244 26.19 19.58 -14.71
CA GLY A 244 26.00 21.04 -14.54
C GLY A 244 25.45 21.74 -15.77
N SER A 245 25.59 21.16 -16.96
CA SER A 245 24.99 21.65 -18.21
C SER A 245 23.48 21.38 -18.32
N GLU A 246 22.90 20.50 -17.51
CA GLU A 246 21.48 20.11 -17.59
C GLU A 246 20.53 21.04 -16.80
N PHE A 247 21.06 22.00 -16.07
CA PHE A 247 20.26 22.93 -15.25
C PHE A 247 20.85 24.32 -15.20
N ALA A 248 20.02 25.32 -14.87
CA ALA A 248 20.38 26.74 -14.97
C ALA A 248 20.92 27.36 -13.66
N TYR A 249 21.07 26.65 -12.58
CA TYR A 249 21.56 27.18 -11.31
C TYR A 249 23.04 27.47 -11.40
N ARG A 250 23.46 28.68 -10.93
CA ARG A 250 24.87 29.08 -10.89
C ARG A 250 25.61 28.56 -9.64
N SER A 251 24.86 28.30 -8.59
CA SER A 251 25.38 27.79 -7.32
C SER A 251 24.44 26.77 -6.71
N LEU A 252 25.00 25.87 -5.92
CA LEU A 252 24.31 24.88 -5.14
C LEU A 252 24.76 24.96 -3.69
N THR A 253 23.97 24.36 -2.78
CA THR A 253 24.39 24.15 -1.39
C THR A 253 24.68 22.68 -1.21
N ARG A 254 25.88 22.36 -0.70
CA ARG A 254 26.22 21.02 -0.27
C ARG A 254 25.61 20.79 1.10
N ILE A 255 24.74 19.79 1.21
CA ILE A 255 24.10 19.44 2.48
C ILE A 255 24.96 18.44 3.26
N HIS A 256 24.85 18.53 4.60
CA HIS A 256 25.52 17.64 5.52
C HIS A 256 24.50 16.96 6.42
N LYS A 257 24.87 15.78 6.93
CA LYS A 257 24.11 15.11 7.98
C LYS A 257 23.68 16.12 9.05
N ASP A 258 22.49 15.95 9.58
CA ASP A 258 21.88 16.80 10.60
C ASP A 258 21.52 18.22 10.15
N ASN A 259 21.78 18.64 8.91
CA ASN A 259 21.21 19.87 8.40
C ASN A 259 19.68 19.75 8.31
N PHE A 260 18.98 20.84 8.60
CA PHE A 260 17.54 20.96 8.36
C PHE A 260 17.29 21.59 7.00
N ILE A 261 16.46 20.98 6.17
CA ILE A 261 16.19 21.47 4.81
C ILE A 261 14.70 21.38 4.46
N TYR A 262 14.26 22.23 3.54
CA TYR A 262 12.94 22.13 2.91
C TYR A 262 12.92 22.81 1.54
N PRO A 263 12.09 22.37 0.57
CA PRO A 263 11.80 23.14 -0.64
C PRO A 263 10.83 24.27 -0.32
N LYS A 264 11.16 25.51 -0.69
CA LYS A 264 10.30 26.69 -0.45
C LYS A 264 8.85 26.47 -0.91
N LEU A 265 8.66 25.77 -2.03
CA LEU A 265 7.36 25.61 -2.67
C LEU A 265 6.44 24.60 -1.96
N MET A 266 6.98 23.56 -1.35
CA MET A 266 6.19 22.41 -0.83
C MET A 266 6.32 22.23 0.70
N ALA A 267 7.00 23.15 1.38
CA ALA A 267 7.18 23.06 2.84
C ALA A 267 5.86 22.99 3.60
N TRP A 268 4.86 23.74 3.17
CA TRP A 268 3.53 23.78 3.76
C TRP A 268 2.72 22.46 3.61
N GLU A 269 3.17 21.54 2.77
CA GLU A 269 2.65 20.17 2.66
C GLU A 269 3.50 19.15 3.44
N GLY A 270 4.33 19.62 4.37
CA GLY A 270 5.16 18.76 5.18
C GLY A 270 6.42 18.25 4.46
N ALA A 271 6.89 18.96 3.43
CA ALA A 271 8.18 18.68 2.80
C ALA A 271 9.32 19.35 3.58
N LEU A 272 9.56 18.91 4.81
CA LEU A 272 10.66 19.37 5.66
C LEU A 272 11.36 18.16 6.28
N GLY A 273 12.62 18.28 6.61
CA GLY A 273 13.30 17.20 7.33
C GLY A 273 14.77 17.46 7.62
N ILE A 274 15.31 16.61 8.44
CA ILE A 274 16.73 16.49 8.75
C ILE A 274 17.39 15.61 7.68
N VAL A 275 18.58 16.01 7.25
CA VAL A 275 19.42 15.26 6.30
C VAL A 275 19.96 13.99 6.98
N PRO A 276 19.59 12.81 6.49
CA PRO A 276 20.10 11.55 7.04
C PRO A 276 21.51 11.25 6.54
N GLU A 277 22.19 10.32 7.17
CA GLU A 277 23.55 9.85 6.84
C GLU A 277 23.76 9.53 5.35
N ASN A 278 22.79 8.80 4.76
CA ASN A 278 22.88 8.40 3.35
C ASN A 278 22.68 9.53 2.33
N CYS A 279 22.37 10.74 2.81
CA CYS A 279 22.26 11.95 2.00
C CYS A 279 23.38 12.96 2.31
N ASP A 280 24.35 12.61 3.16
CA ASP A 280 25.49 13.47 3.44
C ASP A 280 26.32 13.76 2.18
N GLY A 281 26.71 15.00 2.00
CA GLY A 281 27.50 15.43 0.85
C GLY A 281 26.74 15.59 -0.47
N LEU A 282 25.43 15.35 -0.49
CA LEU A 282 24.57 15.63 -1.66
C LEU A 282 24.34 17.15 -1.83
N TYR A 283 23.68 17.50 -2.93
CA TYR A 283 23.48 18.91 -3.31
C TYR A 283 21.98 19.26 -3.37
N VAL A 284 21.68 20.51 -3.04
CA VAL A 284 20.35 21.09 -3.26
C VAL A 284 20.46 22.42 -4.01
N SER A 285 19.41 22.74 -4.77
CA SER A 285 19.29 24.00 -5.49
C SER A 285 18.98 25.18 -4.53
N PRO A 286 19.11 26.46 -4.95
CA PRO A 286 18.73 27.63 -4.17
C PRO A 286 17.24 27.67 -3.74
N GLU A 287 16.40 26.81 -4.30
CA GLU A 287 15.01 26.64 -3.87
C GLU A 287 14.88 25.90 -2.52
N PHE A 288 15.97 25.31 -2.02
CA PHE A 288 16.04 24.64 -0.74
C PHE A 288 16.89 25.44 0.24
N PRO A 289 16.30 26.17 1.18
CA PRO A 289 17.02 26.70 2.33
C PRO A 289 17.65 25.56 3.12
N VAL A 290 18.89 25.72 3.52
CA VAL A 290 19.68 24.79 4.31
C VAL A 290 20.06 25.45 5.62
N PHE A 291 19.86 24.75 6.73
CA PHE A 291 20.15 25.28 8.06
C PHE A 291 21.04 24.30 8.83
N GLU A 292 22.02 24.84 9.53
CA GLU A 292 22.74 24.16 10.59
C GLU A 292 21.91 24.19 11.87
N VAL A 293 21.78 23.03 12.51
CA VAL A 293 21.07 22.90 13.79
C VAL A 293 22.03 23.22 14.93
N ARG A 294 21.61 24.05 15.86
CA ARG A 294 22.36 24.32 17.10
C ARG A 294 22.15 23.20 18.09
N HIS A 295 23.02 22.19 18.06
CA HIS A 295 22.91 20.97 18.86
C HIS A 295 22.98 21.18 20.37
N ASP A 296 23.53 22.32 20.80
CA ASP A 296 23.54 22.77 22.20
C ASP A 296 22.16 23.26 22.69
N ARG A 297 21.23 23.49 21.77
CA ARG A 297 19.88 24.00 22.04
C ARG A 297 18.77 23.03 21.66
N VAL A 298 18.90 22.40 20.52
CA VAL A 298 17.90 21.45 20.01
C VAL A 298 18.56 20.27 19.30
N LEU A 299 18.08 19.07 19.55
CA LEU A 299 18.55 17.88 18.83
C LEU A 299 17.83 17.75 17.50
N PRO A 300 18.53 17.37 16.40
CA PRO A 300 17.95 17.23 15.06
C PRO A 300 16.71 16.35 15.02
N GLU A 301 16.71 15.23 15.76
CA GLU A 301 15.60 14.28 15.82
C GLU A 301 14.30 14.89 16.37
N VAL A 302 14.42 15.90 17.23
CA VAL A 302 13.28 16.62 17.82
C VAL A 302 12.61 17.48 16.76
N LEU A 303 13.39 18.25 15.99
CA LEU A 303 12.90 19.01 14.85
C LEU A 303 12.28 18.12 13.79
N ASP A 304 12.98 17.03 13.41
CA ASP A 304 12.48 16.05 12.44
C ASP A 304 11.12 15.47 12.86
N THR A 305 11.00 15.05 14.13
CA THR A 305 9.76 14.48 14.63
C THR A 305 8.63 15.50 14.65
N TYR A 306 8.88 16.74 15.08
CA TYR A 306 7.88 17.79 15.15
C TYR A 306 7.35 18.18 13.76
N PHE A 307 8.23 18.48 12.82
CA PHE A 307 7.83 18.93 11.48
C PHE A 307 7.24 17.83 10.59
N ARG A 308 7.36 16.57 10.99
CA ARG A 308 6.64 15.46 10.36
C ARG A 308 5.18 15.33 10.82
N MET A 309 4.76 16.05 11.86
CA MET A 309 3.38 15.99 12.35
C MET A 309 2.43 16.76 11.43
N PRO A 310 1.35 16.12 10.89
CA PRO A 310 0.35 16.79 10.06
C PRO A 310 -0.30 18.00 10.76
N ALA A 311 -0.41 17.99 12.07
CA ALA A 311 -0.98 19.09 12.85
C ALA A 311 -0.17 20.40 12.75
N VAL A 312 1.12 20.33 12.40
CA VAL A 312 2.02 21.51 12.25
C VAL A 312 1.90 22.18 10.88
N TRP A 313 1.50 21.43 9.85
CA TRP A 313 1.51 21.94 8.48
C TRP A 313 0.54 23.09 8.20
N PRO A 314 -0.66 23.18 8.82
CA PRO A 314 -1.52 24.35 8.70
C PRO A 314 -0.86 25.66 9.17
N ASP A 315 -0.05 25.61 10.23
CA ASP A 315 0.68 26.79 10.73
C ASP A 315 1.74 27.24 9.71
N LEU A 316 2.47 26.28 9.10
CA LEU A 316 3.42 26.55 8.04
C LEU A 316 2.74 27.11 6.79
N ALA A 317 1.55 26.62 6.47
CA ALA A 317 0.73 27.16 5.39
C ALA A 317 0.29 28.61 5.69
N GLY A 318 -0.04 28.91 6.95
CA GLY A 318 -0.44 30.26 7.40
C GLY A 318 0.66 31.33 7.23
N ILE A 319 1.93 30.95 7.42
CA ILE A 319 3.09 31.85 7.24
C ILE A 319 3.70 31.79 5.83
N SER A 320 3.18 30.95 4.94
CA SER A 320 3.59 30.84 3.55
C SER A 320 2.87 31.86 2.67
N THR A 321 3.56 32.45 1.69
CA THR A 321 3.01 33.48 0.79
C THR A 321 2.84 32.95 -0.62
N GLY A 322 1.82 33.44 -1.34
CA GLY A 322 1.53 33.07 -2.73
C GLY A 322 0.05 33.18 -3.07
N THR A 323 -0.25 33.58 -4.30
CA THR A 323 -1.63 33.83 -4.79
C THR A 323 -2.43 32.57 -5.15
N ASN A 324 -1.76 31.43 -5.28
CA ASN A 324 -2.37 30.14 -5.62
C ASN A 324 -1.77 29.05 -4.72
N VAL A 325 -2.59 28.08 -4.31
CA VAL A 325 -2.20 26.94 -3.47
C VAL A 325 -0.92 26.27 -4.00
N ARG A 326 -0.83 26.04 -5.31
CA ARG A 326 0.34 25.41 -5.97
C ARG A 326 1.59 26.31 -6.06
N ARG A 327 1.51 27.59 -5.66
CA ARG A 327 2.60 28.57 -5.71
C ARG A 327 2.93 29.16 -4.35
N ARG A 328 2.38 28.62 -3.27
CA ARG A 328 2.74 29.03 -1.90
C ARG A 328 4.18 28.69 -1.60
N ARG A 329 4.90 29.66 -1.08
CA ARG A 329 6.32 29.55 -0.71
C ARG A 329 6.52 29.90 0.75
N LEU A 330 7.20 29.02 1.47
CA LEU A 330 7.69 29.30 2.81
C LEU A 330 9.07 29.97 2.71
N HIS A 331 9.09 31.28 2.96
CA HIS A 331 10.34 32.04 2.92
C HIS A 331 11.17 31.80 4.19
N PRO A 332 12.54 31.73 4.10
CA PRO A 332 13.39 31.46 5.26
C PRO A 332 13.19 32.46 6.41
N LYS A 333 12.98 33.74 6.11
CA LYS A 333 12.71 34.74 7.13
C LYS A 333 11.46 34.46 7.95
N ALA A 334 10.36 34.07 7.31
CA ALA A 334 9.12 33.68 7.98
C ALA A 334 9.27 32.39 8.78
N PHE A 335 9.97 31.42 8.22
CA PHE A 335 10.26 30.16 8.90
C PHE A 335 11.10 30.36 10.17
N LEU A 336 12.13 31.17 10.11
CA LEU A 336 13.00 31.49 11.28
C LEU A 336 12.25 32.21 12.42
N GLN A 337 11.14 32.91 12.11
CA GLN A 337 10.29 33.56 13.12
C GLN A 337 9.25 32.59 13.75
N TYR A 338 9.09 31.38 13.19
CA TYR A 338 8.16 30.39 13.73
C TYR A 338 8.51 30.05 15.17
N LYS A 339 7.50 30.01 16.04
CA LYS A 339 7.67 29.71 17.45
C LYS A 339 7.55 28.20 17.66
N PHE A 340 8.70 27.56 17.73
CA PHE A 340 8.81 26.13 18.03
C PHE A 340 8.61 25.88 19.52
N PRO A 341 7.75 24.92 19.92
CA PRO A 341 7.59 24.55 21.33
C PRO A 341 8.78 23.70 21.78
N LEU A 342 9.85 24.35 22.22
CA LEU A 342 11.12 23.72 22.56
C LEU A 342 11.00 22.97 23.90
N PRO A 343 11.14 21.62 23.94
CA PRO A 343 11.21 20.88 25.17
C PRO A 343 12.55 21.09 25.88
N SER A 344 12.62 20.79 27.20
CA SER A 344 13.88 20.77 27.93
C SER A 344 14.87 19.78 27.31
N MET A 345 16.18 20.00 27.47
CA MET A 345 17.21 19.09 26.95
C MET A 345 17.04 17.65 27.50
N LYS A 346 16.54 17.50 28.71
CA LYS A 346 16.22 16.19 29.30
C LYS A 346 15.13 15.49 28.50
N ALA A 347 14.03 16.19 28.21
CA ALA A 347 12.93 15.66 27.41
C ALA A 347 13.37 15.34 25.97
N GLN A 348 14.22 16.17 25.36
CA GLN A 348 14.78 15.92 24.04
C GLN A 348 15.62 14.62 24.00
N HIS A 349 16.51 14.40 24.96
CA HIS A 349 17.28 13.15 25.05
C HIS A 349 16.37 11.93 25.27
N GLN A 350 15.34 12.06 26.08
CA GLN A 350 14.36 11.00 26.28
C GLN A 350 13.64 10.66 24.97
N LEU A 351 13.20 11.66 24.20
CA LEU A 351 12.62 11.45 22.89
C LEU A 351 13.57 10.68 21.95
N CYS A 352 14.83 11.08 21.89
CA CYS A 352 15.82 10.42 21.01
C CYS A 352 16.02 8.95 21.41
N LEU A 353 16.07 8.63 22.70
CA LEU A 353 16.17 7.24 23.17
C LEU A 353 14.94 6.42 22.77
N VAL A 354 13.74 6.94 23.02
CA VAL A 354 12.49 6.27 22.67
C VAL A 354 12.38 6.12 21.14
N LYS A 355 12.72 7.15 20.37
CA LYS A 355 12.69 7.10 18.90
C LYS A 355 13.60 5.99 18.35
N ARG A 356 14.82 5.85 18.87
CA ARG A 356 15.75 4.76 18.46
C ARG A 356 15.17 3.38 18.76
N SER A 357 14.59 3.19 19.94
CA SER A 357 13.93 1.92 20.29
C SER A 357 12.75 1.62 19.39
N ILE A 358 11.96 2.64 19.04
CA ILE A 358 10.83 2.53 18.10
C ILE A 358 11.32 2.19 16.68
N GLU A 359 12.39 2.81 16.21
CA GLU A 359 12.95 2.53 14.88
C GLU A 359 13.45 1.09 14.79
N GLN A 360 14.11 0.57 15.84
CA GLN A 360 14.50 -0.83 15.90
C GLN A 360 13.27 -1.75 15.89
N ALA A 361 12.27 -1.48 16.72
CA ALA A 361 11.04 -2.27 16.76
C ALA A 361 10.29 -2.25 15.42
N LYS A 362 10.32 -1.14 14.67
CA LYS A 362 9.74 -1.07 13.32
C LYS A 362 10.52 -1.92 12.30
N LEU A 363 11.84 -2.06 12.45
CA LEU A 363 12.62 -2.95 11.60
C LEU A 363 12.23 -4.41 11.87
N ASP A 364 12.16 -4.82 13.13
CA ASP A 364 11.76 -6.16 13.53
C ASP A 364 10.32 -6.49 13.06
N GLN A 365 9.41 -5.50 13.13
CA GLN A 365 8.06 -5.63 12.59
C GLN A 365 8.01 -5.81 11.07
N ARG A 366 8.90 -5.17 10.32
CA ARG A 366 8.96 -5.33 8.84
C ARG A 366 9.37 -6.75 8.47
N GLU A 367 10.32 -7.34 9.16
CA GLU A 367 10.70 -8.74 8.97
C GLU A 367 9.52 -9.67 9.25
N SER A 368 8.86 -9.49 10.40
CA SER A 368 7.65 -10.26 10.74
C SER A 368 6.51 -10.08 9.75
N ALA A 369 6.34 -8.88 9.17
CA ALA A 369 5.31 -8.63 8.15
C ALA A 369 5.58 -9.39 6.84
N VAL A 370 6.85 -9.54 6.44
CA VAL A 370 7.24 -10.37 5.28
C VAL A 370 6.91 -11.83 5.56
N GLU A 371 7.22 -12.33 6.74
CA GLU A 371 6.89 -13.70 7.15
C GLU A 371 5.37 -13.94 7.15
N LEU A 372 4.59 -13.04 7.75
CA LEU A 372 3.12 -13.12 7.75
C LEU A 372 2.54 -13.15 6.32
N THR A 373 3.10 -12.38 5.41
CA THR A 373 2.66 -12.36 4.00
C THR A 373 2.95 -13.69 3.30
N ALA A 374 4.04 -14.38 3.66
CA ALA A 374 4.40 -15.68 3.10
C ALA A 374 3.61 -16.85 3.69
N LEU A 375 2.94 -16.68 4.84
CA LEU A 375 2.20 -17.76 5.50
C LEU A 375 1.03 -18.27 4.67
N MET A 376 0.19 -17.39 4.12
CA MET A 376 -0.99 -17.81 3.36
C MET A 376 -0.68 -18.71 2.16
N PRO A 377 0.26 -18.34 1.26
CA PRO A 377 0.68 -19.25 0.18
C PRO A 377 1.19 -20.60 0.69
N SER A 378 1.95 -20.61 1.78
CA SER A 378 2.45 -21.85 2.39
C SER A 378 1.33 -22.72 2.97
N ILE A 379 0.37 -22.12 3.67
CA ILE A 379 -0.81 -22.80 4.22
C ILE A 379 -1.61 -23.44 3.10
N LEU A 380 -1.91 -22.70 2.04
CA LEU A 380 -2.67 -23.21 0.90
C LEU A 380 -1.95 -24.37 0.21
N SER A 381 -0.64 -24.21 -0.05
CA SER A 381 0.16 -25.27 -0.65
C SER A 381 0.14 -26.57 0.18
N LYS A 382 0.27 -26.47 1.50
CA LYS A 382 0.18 -27.63 2.41
C LYS A 382 -1.21 -28.23 2.45
N ALA A 383 -2.25 -27.39 2.53
CA ALA A 383 -3.65 -27.82 2.58
C ALA A 383 -4.02 -28.70 1.37
N PHE A 384 -3.68 -28.22 0.18
CA PHE A 384 -4.03 -28.91 -1.07
C PHE A 384 -3.09 -30.08 -1.44
N ARG A 385 -2.00 -30.25 -0.68
CA ARG A 385 -1.18 -31.50 -0.70
C ARG A 385 -1.59 -32.53 0.36
N GLY A 386 -2.58 -32.21 1.20
CA GLY A 386 -3.02 -33.09 2.29
C GLY A 386 -2.08 -33.09 3.50
N GLU A 387 -1.31 -32.04 3.70
CA GLU A 387 -0.32 -31.88 4.78
C GLU A 387 -0.84 -30.96 5.93
N LEU A 388 -2.14 -30.60 5.94
CA LEU A 388 -2.70 -29.63 6.89
C LEU A 388 -3.60 -30.27 7.93
#